data_328e7742e39f88f0cb1619131d6e607a
#
_entry.id   328e7742e39f88f0cb1619131d6e607a
#
_cell.length_a   1.000
_cell.length_b   1.000
_cell.length_c   1.000
_cell.angle_alpha   90.00
_cell.angle_beta   90.00
_cell.angle_gamma   90.00
#
_symmetry.space_group_name_H-M   'P 1'
#
loop_
_entity.id
_entity.type
_entity.pdbx_description
1 polymer ?
#
loop_
_entity_poly.entity_id
_entity_poly.type
_entity_poly.pdbx_seq_one_letter_code
_entity_poly.pdbx_strand_id
1 'polypeptide(L)'
;MWKSEFVPRERAFQIWSTLHEKLILCQALDIVRYADSAFAVWLLDGDSANTGFQVVPASKKYRRMPISNEKEGWLRVIARLGMPTGVLTIIMFPLFILVIASQTDTSHHAFELLAATENLTVYRIYTLLEVIAFTLIMVVTVAMGNYIRAYYPVAGFIIVLFGIGLIAGILTNFERLGAIGRLAEAHSSGALAEDEIELLGFMSYSMHQSHFLMAWYMQALVAAVIAYNVRSIAAVPRYLTNWFILPALTGTLLTLGSAFSAPLTLLFIILPIHIIIGVGGLWIAASRWATGQLQLG
;
A
#
# COMPACT_ATOMS: atom_id res chain seq x y z
N MET A 1 16.35 20.15 -44.16
CA MET A 1 17.55 20.09 -43.31
C MET A 1 17.14 20.63 -41.94
N TRP A 2 16.62 19.78 -41.06
CA TRP A 2 16.17 20.15 -39.72
C TRP A 2 17.40 20.20 -38.79
N LYS A 3 17.79 21.39 -38.34
CA LYS A 3 18.73 21.52 -37.24
C LYS A 3 17.98 21.15 -35.96
N SER A 4 18.23 19.97 -35.41
CA SER A 4 17.84 19.64 -34.04
C SER A 4 18.67 20.50 -33.10
N GLU A 5 18.08 21.55 -32.54
CA GLU A 5 18.71 22.27 -31.45
C GLU A 5 18.72 21.31 -30.24
N PHE A 6 19.90 20.85 -29.91
CA PHE A 6 20.16 20.00 -28.75
C PHE A 6 19.91 20.86 -27.51
N VAL A 7 18.83 20.56 -26.79
CA VAL A 7 18.56 21.21 -25.49
C VAL A 7 19.67 20.77 -24.53
N PRO A 8 20.40 21.70 -23.91
CA PRO A 8 21.44 21.34 -22.93
C PRO A 8 20.86 20.44 -21.83
N ARG A 9 21.60 19.38 -21.47
CA ARG A 9 21.19 18.34 -20.51
C ARG A 9 20.64 18.93 -19.19
N GLU A 10 21.27 19.98 -18.66
CA GLU A 10 20.83 20.69 -17.45
C GLU A 10 19.45 21.35 -17.62
N ARG A 11 19.13 21.89 -18.78
CA ARG A 11 17.79 22.46 -19.06
C ARG A 11 16.71 21.38 -19.16
N ALA A 12 17.04 20.26 -19.81
CA ALA A 12 16.11 19.12 -19.89
C ALA A 12 15.79 18.57 -18.48
N PHE A 13 16.81 18.46 -17.62
CA PHE A 13 16.66 18.02 -16.23
C PHE A 13 15.83 19.01 -15.40
N GLN A 14 16.10 20.33 -15.50
CA GLN A 14 15.33 21.34 -14.78
C GLN A 14 13.86 21.39 -15.23
N ILE A 15 13.59 21.27 -16.54
CA ILE A 15 12.22 21.23 -17.07
C ILE A 15 11.51 19.98 -16.58
N TRP A 16 12.17 18.83 -16.58
CA TRP A 16 11.59 17.58 -16.14
C TRP A 16 11.32 17.57 -14.62
N SER A 17 12.26 18.03 -13.79
CA SER A 17 12.09 18.18 -12.34
C SER A 17 10.88 19.09 -12.02
N THR A 18 10.81 20.25 -12.68
CA THR A 18 9.69 21.19 -12.47
C THR A 18 8.34 20.64 -12.93
N LEU A 19 8.31 19.90 -14.05
CA LEU A 19 7.11 19.25 -14.54
C LEU A 19 6.66 18.10 -13.62
N HIS A 20 7.61 17.33 -13.12
CA HIS A 20 7.36 16.21 -12.22
C HIS A 20 6.82 16.70 -10.86
N GLU A 21 7.43 17.72 -10.26
CA GLU A 21 6.93 18.34 -9.02
C GLU A 21 5.51 18.89 -9.20
N LYS A 22 5.25 19.57 -10.32
CA LYS A 22 3.90 20.09 -10.63
C LYS A 22 2.90 18.97 -10.87
N LEU A 23 3.30 17.88 -11.53
CA LEU A 23 2.43 16.72 -11.79
C LEU A 23 2.06 16.01 -10.48
N ILE A 24 3.03 15.78 -9.60
CA ILE A 24 2.79 15.19 -8.26
C ILE A 24 1.88 16.11 -7.45
N LEU A 25 2.13 17.42 -7.45
CA LEU A 25 1.32 18.38 -6.71
C LEU A 25 -0.12 18.44 -7.24
N CYS A 26 -0.31 18.43 -8.56
CA CYS A 26 -1.63 18.39 -9.18
C CYS A 26 -2.35 17.07 -8.84
N GLN A 27 -1.69 15.93 -8.95
CA GLN A 27 -2.26 14.64 -8.59
C GLN A 27 -2.60 14.55 -7.11
N ALA A 28 -1.72 15.03 -6.22
CA ALA A 28 -1.98 15.08 -4.78
C ALA A 28 -3.15 16.02 -4.45
N LEU A 29 -3.24 17.19 -5.08
CA LEU A 29 -4.35 18.15 -4.89
C LEU A 29 -5.66 17.61 -5.43
N ASP A 30 -5.67 16.92 -6.56
CA ASP A 30 -6.88 16.31 -7.11
C ASP A 30 -7.36 15.13 -6.25
N ILE A 31 -6.43 14.32 -5.72
CA ILE A 31 -6.73 13.25 -4.76
C ILE A 31 -7.31 13.83 -3.46
N VAL A 32 -6.72 14.92 -2.92
CA VAL A 32 -7.22 15.58 -1.72
C VAL A 32 -8.59 16.20 -1.97
N ARG A 33 -8.80 16.87 -3.12
CA ARG A 33 -10.12 17.41 -3.51
C ARG A 33 -11.17 16.32 -3.68
N TYR A 34 -10.80 15.17 -4.27
CA TYR A 34 -11.72 14.04 -4.40
C TYR A 34 -12.03 13.39 -3.05
N ALA A 35 -11.03 13.24 -2.17
CA ALA A 35 -11.21 12.76 -0.81
C ALA A 35 -12.06 13.72 0.02
N ASP A 36 -11.82 15.03 -0.06
CA ASP A 36 -12.64 16.06 0.62
C ASP A 36 -14.07 16.09 0.11
N SER A 37 -14.29 15.96 -1.20
CA SER A 37 -15.65 15.92 -1.74
C SER A 37 -16.37 14.62 -1.38
N ALA A 38 -15.71 13.48 -1.42
CA ALA A 38 -16.27 12.20 -0.99
C ALA A 38 -16.53 12.18 0.52
N PHE A 39 -15.64 12.77 1.32
CA PHE A 39 -15.77 12.88 2.78
C PHE A 39 -16.85 13.93 3.16
N ALA A 40 -16.95 15.03 2.43
CA ALA A 40 -18.00 16.04 2.62
C ALA A 40 -19.40 15.52 2.25
N VAL A 41 -19.53 14.78 1.15
CA VAL A 41 -20.78 14.09 0.78
C VAL A 41 -21.15 13.07 1.87
N TRP A 42 -20.18 12.37 2.41
CA TRP A 42 -20.39 11.39 3.49
C TRP A 42 -20.76 12.05 4.83
N LEU A 43 -20.19 13.23 5.16
CA LEU A 43 -20.56 14.03 6.34
C LEU A 43 -21.96 14.65 6.21
N LEU A 44 -22.32 15.10 5.01
CA LEU A 44 -23.62 15.72 4.75
C LEU A 44 -24.78 14.71 4.71
N ASP A 45 -24.53 13.47 4.26
CA ASP A 45 -25.50 12.36 4.33
C ASP A 45 -25.69 11.82 5.76
N GLY A 46 -24.80 12.10 6.69
CA GLY A 46 -24.94 11.75 8.10
C GLY A 46 -26.14 12.41 8.80
N ASP A 47 -26.58 13.55 8.32
CA ASP A 47 -27.73 14.28 8.90
C ASP A 47 -29.08 13.92 8.24
N SER A 48 -29.09 13.27 7.09
CA SER A 48 -30.33 12.82 6.42
C SER A 48 -30.83 11.44 6.90
N ALA A 49 -30.13 10.81 7.85
CA ALA A 49 -30.48 9.50 8.41
C ALA A 49 -31.67 9.52 9.40
N ASN A 50 -32.59 10.48 9.26
CA ASN A 50 -33.84 10.48 10.01
C ASN A 50 -34.96 9.70 9.31
N THR A 51 -34.62 8.85 8.34
CA THR A 51 -35.54 7.90 7.72
C THR A 51 -35.32 6.50 8.28
N GLY A 52 -35.94 6.23 9.43
CA GLY A 52 -36.39 4.89 9.78
C GLY A 52 -35.36 3.84 10.21
N PHE A 53 -34.13 4.17 10.48
CA PHE A 53 -33.20 3.26 11.14
C PHE A 53 -33.52 3.18 12.63
N GLN A 54 -34.33 2.20 13.00
CA GLN A 54 -34.49 1.84 14.42
C GLN A 54 -33.11 1.48 14.99
N VAL A 55 -32.58 2.34 15.84
CA VAL A 55 -31.47 1.99 16.75
C VAL A 55 -31.99 0.88 17.65
N VAL A 56 -31.69 -0.37 17.31
CA VAL A 56 -32.00 -1.52 18.13
C VAL A 56 -31.20 -1.39 19.44
N PRO A 57 -31.84 -1.24 20.62
CA PRO A 57 -31.12 -1.06 21.88
C PRO A 57 -30.20 -2.26 22.14
N ALA A 58 -28.97 -1.97 22.61
CA ALA A 58 -27.87 -2.90 22.82
C ALA A 58 -28.12 -4.02 23.87
N SER A 59 -29.34 -4.18 24.39
CA SER A 59 -29.67 -5.10 25.50
C SER A 59 -30.36 -6.41 25.08
N LYS A 60 -30.64 -6.65 23.81
CA LYS A 60 -31.14 -7.96 23.38
C LYS A 60 -29.97 -8.92 23.19
N LYS A 61 -29.89 -9.97 24.02
CA LYS A 61 -29.09 -11.18 23.82
C LYS A 61 -29.02 -11.47 22.32
N TYR A 62 -27.93 -11.11 21.66
CA TYR A 62 -27.71 -11.42 20.24
C TYR A 62 -27.72 -12.95 20.10
N ARG A 63 -28.87 -13.50 19.74
CA ARG A 63 -28.95 -14.86 19.22
C ARG A 63 -28.01 -14.90 18.03
N ARG A 64 -26.88 -15.63 18.15
CA ARG A 64 -25.91 -15.78 17.07
C ARG A 64 -26.67 -16.22 15.83
N MET A 65 -26.85 -15.32 14.85
CA MET A 65 -27.38 -15.73 13.55
C MET A 65 -26.33 -16.65 12.91
N PRO A 66 -26.76 -17.78 12.33
CA PRO A 66 -25.84 -18.63 11.59
C PRO A 66 -25.12 -17.78 10.54
N ILE A 67 -23.80 -17.91 10.49
CA ILE A 67 -22.98 -17.21 9.49
C ILE A 67 -23.46 -17.70 8.14
N SER A 68 -23.86 -16.79 7.24
CA SER A 68 -24.25 -17.21 5.88
C SER A 68 -23.04 -17.87 5.20
N ASN A 69 -23.27 -18.87 4.33
CA ASN A 69 -22.22 -19.59 3.60
C ASN A 69 -21.23 -18.63 2.90
N GLU A 70 -21.72 -17.48 2.43
CA GLU A 70 -20.88 -16.47 1.79
C GLU A 70 -19.91 -15.80 2.77
N LYS A 71 -20.39 -15.40 3.95
CA LYS A 71 -19.52 -14.80 5.00
C LYS A 71 -18.48 -15.78 5.48
N GLU A 72 -18.86 -17.04 5.65
CA GLU A 72 -17.95 -18.11 6.04
C GLU A 72 -16.85 -18.32 4.99
N GLY A 73 -17.20 -18.25 3.70
CA GLY A 73 -16.24 -18.30 2.60
C GLY A 73 -15.15 -17.22 2.72
N TRP A 74 -15.55 -15.98 2.97
CA TRP A 74 -14.60 -14.88 3.13
C TRP A 74 -13.76 -14.99 4.41
N LEU A 75 -14.35 -15.42 5.52
CA LEU A 75 -13.61 -15.72 6.75
C LEU A 75 -12.57 -16.82 6.54
N ARG A 76 -12.87 -17.85 5.77
CA ARG A 76 -11.91 -18.91 5.42
C ARG A 76 -10.72 -18.36 4.62
N VAL A 77 -10.95 -17.43 3.70
CA VAL A 77 -9.85 -16.75 2.97
C VAL A 77 -8.96 -15.98 3.93
N ILE A 78 -9.55 -15.16 4.82
CA ILE A 78 -8.79 -14.36 5.81
C ILE A 78 -8.03 -15.30 6.77
N ALA A 79 -8.67 -16.37 7.26
CA ALA A 79 -8.06 -17.33 8.17
C ALA A 79 -6.84 -18.02 7.55
N ARG A 80 -6.95 -18.46 6.28
CA ARG A 80 -5.90 -19.21 5.59
C ARG A 80 -4.77 -18.32 5.08
N LEU A 81 -5.09 -17.18 4.51
CA LEU A 81 -4.11 -16.33 3.84
C LEU A 81 -3.58 -15.21 4.73
N GLY A 82 -4.30 -14.78 5.78
CA GLY A 82 -3.85 -13.68 6.62
C GLY A 82 -2.53 -13.97 7.37
N MET A 83 -2.34 -15.20 7.86
CA MET A 83 -1.08 -15.57 8.52
C MET A 83 0.12 -15.52 7.56
N PRO A 84 0.11 -16.23 6.41
CA PRO A 84 1.22 -16.13 5.45
C PRO A 84 1.42 -14.71 4.91
N THR A 85 0.35 -13.95 4.68
CA THR A 85 0.45 -12.52 4.31
C THR A 85 1.23 -11.73 5.35
N GLY A 86 0.85 -11.84 6.62
CA GLY A 86 1.50 -11.10 7.69
C GLY A 86 2.95 -11.50 7.88
N VAL A 87 3.26 -12.80 7.90
CA VAL A 87 4.63 -13.31 8.03
C VAL A 87 5.50 -12.85 6.87
N LEU A 88 5.03 -12.98 5.62
CA LEU A 88 5.79 -12.53 4.45
C LEU A 88 6.04 -11.03 4.50
N THR A 89 5.02 -10.23 4.84
CA THR A 89 5.16 -8.78 4.98
C THR A 89 6.22 -8.41 6.03
N ILE A 90 6.27 -9.09 7.17
CA ILE A 90 7.29 -8.87 8.20
C ILE A 90 8.68 -9.19 7.67
N ILE A 91 8.85 -10.30 6.94
CA ILE A 91 10.14 -10.73 6.40
C ILE A 91 10.63 -9.79 5.30
N MET A 92 9.74 -9.15 4.56
CA MET A 92 10.13 -8.23 3.47
C MET A 92 10.98 -7.05 3.96
N PHE A 93 10.75 -6.53 5.17
CA PHE A 93 11.52 -5.39 5.66
C PHE A 93 13.00 -5.70 5.94
N PRO A 94 13.37 -6.74 6.72
CA PRO A 94 14.77 -7.12 6.84
C PRO A 94 15.40 -7.53 5.51
N LEU A 95 14.67 -8.15 4.59
CA LEU A 95 15.17 -8.43 3.25
C LEU A 95 15.46 -7.14 2.46
N PHE A 96 14.61 -6.12 2.56
CA PHE A 96 14.88 -4.80 1.98
C PHE A 96 16.19 -4.22 2.50
N ILE A 97 16.43 -4.28 3.81
CA ILE A 97 17.69 -3.79 4.39
C ILE A 97 18.87 -4.59 3.86
N LEU A 98 18.78 -5.91 3.81
CA LEU A 98 19.88 -6.78 3.37
C LEU A 98 20.18 -6.66 1.88
N VAL A 99 19.16 -6.52 1.04
CA VAL A 99 19.31 -6.55 -0.42
C VAL A 99 19.56 -5.16 -0.99
N ILE A 100 18.99 -4.13 -0.40
CA ILE A 100 19.02 -2.76 -0.95
C ILE A 100 19.79 -1.81 -0.01
N ALA A 101 19.31 -1.61 1.20
CA ALA A 101 19.81 -0.54 2.07
C ALA A 101 21.23 -0.78 2.59
N SER A 102 21.68 -2.03 2.72
CA SER A 102 23.05 -2.35 3.16
C SER A 102 24.10 -2.28 2.06
N GLN A 103 23.66 -2.31 0.80
CA GLN A 103 24.56 -2.36 -0.36
C GLN A 103 24.95 -0.98 -0.88
N THR A 104 24.14 0.04 -0.56
CA THR A 104 24.26 1.36 -1.19
C THR A 104 23.95 2.49 -0.21
N ASP A 105 24.47 3.69 -0.51
CA ASP A 105 24.02 4.91 0.16
C ASP A 105 22.58 5.23 -0.28
N THR A 106 21.63 5.01 0.62
CA THR A 106 20.19 5.24 0.35
C THR A 106 19.83 6.72 0.20
N SER A 107 20.75 7.65 0.44
CA SER A 107 20.58 9.06 0.09
C SER A 107 20.73 9.34 -1.40
N HIS A 108 21.30 8.40 -2.14
CA HIS A 108 21.50 8.51 -3.59
C HIS A 108 20.26 8.03 -4.35
N HIS A 109 19.80 8.80 -5.33
CA HIS A 109 18.58 8.46 -6.09
C HIS A 109 18.71 7.17 -6.92
N ALA A 110 19.92 6.74 -7.25
CA ALA A 110 20.18 5.51 -7.99
C ALA A 110 20.37 4.28 -7.09
N PHE A 111 20.11 4.37 -5.78
CA PHE A 111 20.46 3.31 -4.82
C PHE A 111 19.89 1.94 -5.18
N GLU A 112 18.68 1.86 -5.72
CA GLU A 112 18.08 0.59 -6.14
C GLU A 112 18.78 -0.01 -7.36
N LEU A 113 19.15 0.82 -8.33
CA LEU A 113 19.89 0.37 -9.51
C LEU A 113 21.28 -0.13 -9.11
N LEU A 114 21.98 0.59 -8.25
CA LEU A 114 23.29 0.19 -7.73
C LEU A 114 23.20 -1.14 -6.97
N ALA A 115 22.20 -1.30 -6.11
CA ALA A 115 21.97 -2.58 -5.40
C ALA A 115 21.69 -3.73 -6.38
N ALA A 116 20.95 -3.48 -7.46
CA ALA A 116 20.70 -4.48 -8.49
C ALA A 116 21.96 -4.85 -9.28
N THR A 117 22.91 -3.92 -9.49
CA THR A 117 24.20 -4.21 -10.16
C THR A 117 25.10 -5.09 -9.32
N GLU A 118 25.07 -4.93 -7.98
CA GLU A 118 25.85 -5.76 -7.06
C GLU A 118 25.40 -7.24 -7.07
N ASN A 119 24.09 -7.49 -7.04
CA ASN A 119 23.57 -8.85 -7.10
C ASN A 119 22.17 -8.91 -7.72
N LEU A 120 22.12 -8.91 -9.05
CA LEU A 120 20.89 -8.91 -9.82
C LEU A 120 19.95 -10.09 -9.48
N THR A 121 20.49 -11.28 -9.24
CA THR A 121 19.68 -12.45 -8.93
C THR A 121 18.96 -12.29 -7.58
N VAL A 122 19.66 -11.84 -6.55
CA VAL A 122 19.07 -11.60 -5.23
C VAL A 122 18.05 -10.47 -5.30
N TYR A 123 18.36 -9.40 -6.01
CA TYR A 123 17.43 -8.28 -6.23
C TYR A 123 16.13 -8.76 -6.92
N ARG A 124 16.21 -9.58 -7.96
CA ARG A 124 15.04 -10.15 -8.66
C ARG A 124 14.21 -11.04 -7.74
N ILE A 125 14.85 -11.90 -6.95
CA ILE A 125 14.14 -12.77 -5.97
C ILE A 125 13.40 -11.92 -4.95
N TYR A 126 14.07 -10.89 -4.39
CA TYR A 126 13.47 -9.96 -3.45
C TYR A 126 12.23 -9.27 -4.05
N THR A 127 12.36 -8.72 -5.26
CA THR A 127 11.26 -8.02 -5.95
C THR A 127 10.09 -8.96 -6.28
N LEU A 128 10.36 -10.22 -6.64
CA LEU A 128 9.30 -11.24 -6.81
C LEU A 128 8.58 -11.56 -5.50
N LEU A 129 9.28 -11.62 -4.39
CA LEU A 129 8.66 -11.79 -3.07
C LEU A 129 7.77 -10.60 -2.70
N GLU A 130 8.15 -9.37 -3.07
CA GLU A 130 7.29 -8.20 -2.91
C GLU A 130 6.02 -8.29 -3.76
N VAL A 131 6.10 -8.76 -5.01
CA VAL A 131 4.91 -9.04 -5.84
C VAL A 131 3.95 -9.99 -5.12
N ILE A 132 4.48 -11.08 -4.57
CA ILE A 132 3.68 -12.06 -3.83
C ILE A 132 3.07 -11.42 -2.58
N ALA A 133 3.84 -10.64 -1.81
CA ALA A 133 3.35 -9.95 -0.61
C ALA A 133 2.20 -8.99 -0.94
N PHE A 134 2.36 -8.10 -1.93
CA PHE A 134 1.30 -7.18 -2.35
C PHE A 134 0.07 -7.91 -2.89
N THR A 135 0.26 -9.01 -3.62
CA THR A 135 -0.85 -9.84 -4.11
C THR A 135 -1.65 -10.45 -2.95
N LEU A 136 -0.96 -11.00 -1.95
CA LEU A 136 -1.60 -11.55 -0.77
C LEU A 136 -2.32 -10.46 0.05
N ILE A 137 -1.70 -9.30 0.26
CA ILE A 137 -2.33 -8.16 0.95
C ILE A 137 -3.61 -7.75 0.22
N MET A 138 -3.57 -7.64 -1.11
CA MET A 138 -4.74 -7.32 -1.93
C MET A 138 -5.86 -8.35 -1.73
N VAL A 139 -5.55 -9.64 -1.82
CA VAL A 139 -6.54 -10.73 -1.70
C VAL A 139 -7.20 -10.72 -0.32
N VAL A 140 -6.43 -10.63 0.77
CA VAL A 140 -7.00 -10.61 2.12
C VAL A 140 -7.76 -9.32 2.42
N THR A 141 -7.36 -8.20 1.83
CA THR A 141 -8.08 -6.91 1.91
C THR A 141 -9.43 -7.00 1.22
N VAL A 142 -9.48 -7.56 0.00
CA VAL A 142 -10.72 -7.79 -0.74
C VAL A 142 -11.64 -8.76 0.02
N ALA A 143 -11.09 -9.81 0.60
CA ALA A 143 -11.85 -10.74 1.44
C ALA A 143 -12.45 -10.05 2.67
N MET A 144 -11.70 -9.20 3.35
CA MET A 144 -12.20 -8.39 4.46
C MET A 144 -13.30 -7.43 4.02
N GLY A 145 -13.13 -6.76 2.87
CA GLY A 145 -14.14 -5.88 2.29
C GLY A 145 -15.45 -6.61 2.00
N ASN A 146 -15.39 -7.80 1.41
CA ASN A 146 -16.57 -8.61 1.15
C ASN A 146 -17.23 -9.14 2.46
N TYR A 147 -16.43 -9.48 3.47
CA TYR A 147 -16.98 -9.81 4.80
C TYR A 147 -17.73 -8.61 5.40
N ILE A 148 -17.17 -7.42 5.34
CA ILE A 148 -17.79 -6.18 5.86
C ILE A 148 -19.02 -5.81 5.04
N ARG A 149 -19.02 -6.04 3.72
CA ARG A 149 -20.14 -5.77 2.81
C ARG A 149 -21.45 -6.41 3.27
N ALA A 150 -21.37 -7.54 3.94
CA ALA A 150 -22.55 -8.20 4.49
C ALA A 150 -23.21 -7.44 5.68
N TYR A 151 -22.53 -6.46 6.25
CA TYR A 151 -23.05 -5.59 7.33
C TYR A 151 -23.21 -4.15 6.85
N TYR A 152 -22.27 -3.68 6.05
CA TYR A 152 -22.17 -2.32 5.51
C TYR A 152 -21.86 -2.37 4.02
N PRO A 153 -22.89 -2.47 3.13
CA PRO A 153 -22.69 -2.69 1.70
C PRO A 153 -21.79 -1.66 1.03
N VAL A 154 -22.00 -0.37 1.33
CA VAL A 154 -21.22 0.73 0.74
C VAL A 154 -19.76 0.68 1.22
N ALA A 155 -19.54 0.53 2.53
CA ALA A 155 -18.19 0.46 3.07
C ALA A 155 -17.43 -0.76 2.53
N GLY A 156 -18.07 -1.93 2.47
CA GLY A 156 -17.48 -3.13 1.88
C GLY A 156 -17.13 -2.94 0.40
N PHE A 157 -17.98 -2.27 -0.37
CA PHE A 157 -17.69 -1.94 -1.76
C PHE A 157 -16.47 -1.01 -1.90
N ILE A 158 -16.39 0.03 -1.08
CA ILE A 158 -15.25 0.96 -1.05
C ILE A 158 -13.96 0.20 -0.71
N ILE A 159 -13.98 -0.67 0.31
CA ILE A 159 -12.82 -1.47 0.72
C ILE A 159 -12.36 -2.38 -0.43
N VAL A 160 -13.28 -3.05 -1.13
CA VAL A 160 -12.95 -3.89 -2.29
C VAL A 160 -12.34 -3.05 -3.41
N LEU A 161 -12.96 -1.93 -3.76
CA LEU A 161 -12.48 -1.05 -4.83
C LEU A 161 -11.07 -0.53 -4.55
N PHE A 162 -10.84 0.03 -3.37
CA PHE A 162 -9.51 0.53 -3.00
C PHE A 162 -8.52 -0.60 -2.68
N GLY A 163 -9.01 -1.76 -2.22
CA GLY A 163 -8.20 -2.96 -2.07
C GLY A 163 -7.61 -3.43 -3.41
N ILE A 164 -8.39 -3.36 -4.49
CA ILE A 164 -7.89 -3.59 -5.86
C ILE A 164 -6.86 -2.52 -6.26
N GLY A 165 -6.98 -1.29 -5.75
CA GLY A 165 -6.00 -0.21 -5.97
C GLY A 165 -4.59 -0.55 -5.48
N LEU A 166 -4.42 -1.55 -4.60
CA LEU A 166 -3.11 -2.08 -4.18
C LEU A 166 -2.35 -2.76 -5.33
N ILE A 167 -2.99 -2.98 -6.49
CA ILE A 167 -2.32 -3.40 -7.73
C ILE A 167 -1.19 -2.43 -8.13
N ALA A 168 -1.26 -1.15 -7.72
CA ALA A 168 -0.18 -0.19 -7.94
C ALA A 168 1.16 -0.68 -7.35
N GLY A 169 1.15 -1.29 -6.16
CA GLY A 169 2.35 -1.90 -5.57
C GLY A 169 2.86 -3.11 -6.36
N ILE A 170 1.95 -3.89 -6.96
CA ILE A 170 2.31 -5.02 -7.82
C ILE A 170 2.95 -4.50 -9.12
N LEU A 171 2.35 -3.50 -9.77
CA LEU A 171 2.86 -2.90 -11.00
C LEU A 171 4.23 -2.28 -10.81
N THR A 172 4.45 -1.55 -9.70
CA THR A 172 5.76 -1.02 -9.33
C THR A 172 6.84 -2.11 -9.33
N ASN A 173 6.54 -3.26 -8.74
CA ASN A 173 7.51 -4.34 -8.66
C ASN A 173 7.75 -5.01 -10.04
N PHE A 174 6.77 -5.08 -10.91
CA PHE A 174 7.00 -5.52 -12.29
C PHE A 174 7.85 -4.51 -13.10
N GLU A 175 7.65 -3.22 -12.89
CA GLU A 175 8.50 -2.18 -13.47
C GLU A 175 9.94 -2.30 -12.96
N ARG A 176 10.15 -2.52 -11.65
CA ARG A 176 11.46 -2.77 -11.05
C ARG A 176 12.13 -4.00 -11.66
N LEU A 177 11.42 -5.10 -11.82
CA LEU A 177 11.96 -6.31 -12.48
C LEU A 177 12.33 -6.04 -13.94
N GLY A 178 11.51 -5.30 -14.67
CA GLY A 178 11.70 -5.02 -16.09
C GLY A 178 12.72 -3.91 -16.36
N ALA A 179 12.59 -2.75 -15.73
CA ALA A 179 13.42 -1.58 -16.00
C ALA A 179 14.76 -1.67 -15.25
N ILE A 180 14.76 -1.78 -13.94
CA ILE A 180 16.00 -1.81 -13.14
C ILE A 180 16.82 -3.04 -13.49
N GLY A 181 16.20 -4.20 -13.68
CA GLY A 181 16.91 -5.41 -14.07
C GLY A 181 17.67 -5.26 -15.39
N ARG A 182 17.06 -4.63 -16.41
CA ARG A 182 17.73 -4.36 -17.71
C ARG A 182 18.81 -3.30 -17.62
N LEU A 183 18.58 -2.25 -16.83
CA LEU A 183 19.57 -1.20 -16.62
C LEU A 183 20.80 -1.75 -15.88
N ALA A 184 20.62 -2.61 -14.89
CA ALA A 184 21.70 -3.27 -14.18
C ALA A 184 22.52 -4.20 -15.12
N GLU A 185 21.86 -4.96 -15.99
CA GLU A 185 22.53 -5.79 -17.02
C GLU A 185 23.32 -4.93 -18.00
N ALA A 186 22.74 -3.81 -18.48
CA ALA A 186 23.41 -2.90 -19.41
C ALA A 186 24.64 -2.23 -18.77
N HIS A 187 24.55 -1.85 -17.50
CA HIS A 187 25.69 -1.33 -16.75
C HIS A 187 26.79 -2.38 -16.59
N SER A 188 26.43 -3.57 -16.12
CA SER A 188 27.41 -4.67 -15.91
C SER A 188 28.09 -5.09 -17.21
N SER A 189 27.46 -4.92 -18.36
CA SER A 189 28.06 -5.17 -19.68
C SER A 189 28.88 -4.00 -20.23
N GLY A 190 28.95 -2.86 -19.53
CA GLY A 190 29.62 -1.65 -20.01
C GLY A 190 28.88 -0.89 -21.09
N ALA A 191 27.59 -1.22 -21.33
CA ALA A 191 26.74 -0.52 -22.32
C ALA A 191 26.21 0.83 -21.81
N LEU A 192 26.28 1.09 -20.48
CA LEU A 192 25.90 2.34 -19.84
C LEU A 192 27.11 2.95 -19.14
N ALA A 193 27.33 4.24 -19.36
CA ALA A 193 28.35 5.00 -18.63
C ALA A 193 27.86 5.33 -17.20
N GLU A 194 28.81 5.61 -16.31
CA GLU A 194 28.52 5.83 -14.87
C GLU A 194 27.60 7.05 -14.64
N ASP A 195 27.76 8.11 -15.43
CA ASP A 195 26.93 9.30 -15.40
C ASP A 195 25.49 9.06 -15.94
N GLU A 196 25.32 8.09 -16.84
CA GLU A 196 24.00 7.69 -17.34
C GLU A 196 23.19 6.91 -16.31
N ILE A 197 23.87 6.16 -15.44
CA ILE A 197 23.23 5.38 -14.36
C ILE A 197 22.54 6.31 -13.38
N GLU A 198 23.19 7.42 -13.01
CA GLU A 198 22.62 8.36 -12.04
C GLU A 198 21.30 8.95 -12.57
N LEU A 199 21.29 9.36 -13.84
CA LEU A 199 20.09 9.90 -14.48
C LEU A 199 18.98 8.85 -14.63
N LEU A 200 19.32 7.66 -15.13
CA LEU A 200 18.35 6.59 -15.33
C LEU A 200 17.85 6.00 -14.02
N GLY A 201 18.72 5.90 -13.01
CA GLY A 201 18.36 5.52 -11.65
C GLY A 201 17.38 6.50 -11.01
N PHE A 202 17.63 7.81 -11.14
CA PHE A 202 16.72 8.85 -10.67
C PHE A 202 15.35 8.78 -11.36
N MET A 203 15.32 8.61 -12.68
CA MET A 203 14.06 8.49 -13.43
C MET A 203 13.27 7.26 -13.00
N SER A 204 13.94 6.12 -12.88
CA SER A 204 13.33 4.87 -12.42
C SER A 204 12.78 5.00 -11.01
N TYR A 205 13.58 5.53 -10.07
CA TYR A 205 13.17 5.78 -8.70
C TYR A 205 11.94 6.68 -8.62
N SER A 206 11.91 7.77 -9.38
CA SER A 206 10.79 8.71 -9.38
C SER A 206 9.48 8.09 -9.85
N MET A 207 9.54 7.20 -10.86
CA MET A 207 8.37 6.45 -11.33
C MET A 207 7.87 5.49 -10.23
N HIS A 208 8.77 4.71 -9.65
CA HIS A 208 8.43 3.76 -8.59
C HIS A 208 7.83 4.44 -7.37
N GLN A 209 8.41 5.56 -6.95
CA GLN A 209 7.94 6.29 -5.79
C GLN A 209 6.49 6.76 -5.93
N SER A 210 6.09 7.18 -7.14
CA SER A 210 4.70 7.58 -7.41
C SER A 210 3.71 6.43 -7.20
N HIS A 211 4.05 5.24 -7.65
CA HIS A 211 3.21 4.06 -7.48
C HIS A 211 3.19 3.57 -6.02
N PHE A 212 4.32 3.60 -5.32
CA PHE A 212 4.36 3.29 -3.89
C PHE A 212 3.54 4.27 -3.06
N LEU A 213 3.60 5.57 -3.37
CA LEU A 213 2.75 6.58 -2.76
C LEU A 213 1.28 6.25 -2.92
N MET A 214 0.86 5.87 -4.12
CA MET A 214 -0.50 5.45 -4.40
C MET A 214 -0.88 4.20 -3.59
N ALA A 215 -0.01 3.20 -3.53
CA ALA A 215 -0.24 1.96 -2.78
C ALA A 215 -0.39 2.24 -1.27
N TRP A 216 0.48 3.06 -0.68
CA TRP A 216 0.40 3.45 0.74
C TRP A 216 -0.86 4.26 1.05
N TYR A 217 -1.21 5.20 0.18
CA TYR A 217 -2.44 5.97 0.32
C TYR A 217 -3.68 5.06 0.29
N MET A 218 -3.78 4.18 -0.70
CA MET A 218 -4.89 3.23 -0.80
C MET A 218 -4.95 2.30 0.41
N GLN A 219 -3.82 1.82 0.90
CA GLN A 219 -3.73 0.99 2.09
C GLN A 219 -4.18 1.74 3.35
N ALA A 220 -3.74 2.98 3.52
CA ALA A 220 -4.15 3.82 4.65
C ALA A 220 -5.66 4.08 4.63
N LEU A 221 -6.21 4.44 3.48
CA LEU A 221 -7.63 4.70 3.30
C LEU A 221 -8.48 3.45 3.58
N VAL A 222 -8.10 2.31 3.00
CA VAL A 222 -8.76 1.02 3.25
C VAL A 222 -8.73 0.68 4.74
N ALA A 223 -7.59 0.79 5.39
CA ALA A 223 -7.44 0.50 6.81
C ALA A 223 -8.32 1.43 7.68
N ALA A 224 -8.41 2.72 7.33
CA ALA A 224 -9.27 3.68 8.02
C ALA A 224 -10.76 3.32 7.86
N VAL A 225 -11.21 3.01 6.64
CA VAL A 225 -12.59 2.61 6.38
C VAL A 225 -12.94 1.30 7.10
N ILE A 226 -12.02 0.32 7.11
CA ILE A 226 -12.21 -0.92 7.87
C ILE A 226 -12.32 -0.60 9.37
N ALA A 227 -11.35 0.13 9.94
CA ALA A 227 -11.34 0.46 11.37
C ALA A 227 -12.64 1.15 11.80
N TYR A 228 -13.13 2.08 11.01
CA TYR A 228 -14.37 2.79 11.29
C TYR A 228 -15.58 1.86 11.35
N ASN A 229 -15.71 0.94 10.40
CA ASN A 229 -16.89 0.09 10.27
C ASN A 229 -16.85 -1.15 11.17
N VAL A 230 -15.67 -1.78 11.36
CA VAL A 230 -15.58 -3.03 12.16
C VAL A 230 -15.86 -2.80 13.63
N ARG A 231 -15.65 -1.60 14.17
CA ARG A 231 -15.96 -1.26 15.57
C ARG A 231 -17.43 -1.48 15.94
N SER A 232 -18.32 -1.43 14.96
CA SER A 232 -19.76 -1.60 15.11
C SER A 232 -20.23 -3.03 14.83
N ILE A 233 -19.33 -3.92 14.38
CA ILE A 233 -19.65 -5.33 14.13
C ILE A 233 -19.35 -6.13 15.40
N ALA A 234 -20.39 -6.63 16.06
CA ALA A 234 -20.26 -7.33 17.35
C ALA A 234 -19.34 -8.57 17.30
N ALA A 235 -19.22 -9.22 16.12
CA ALA A 235 -18.33 -10.37 15.91
C ALA A 235 -16.85 -9.99 15.81
N VAL A 236 -16.53 -8.70 15.64
CA VAL A 236 -15.14 -8.23 15.50
C VAL A 236 -14.68 -7.65 16.85
N PRO A 237 -13.62 -8.18 17.46
CA PRO A 237 -13.13 -7.71 18.73
C PRO A 237 -12.45 -6.32 18.59
N ARG A 238 -12.55 -5.51 19.62
CA ARG A 238 -11.99 -4.14 19.64
C ARG A 238 -10.50 -4.08 19.37
N TYR A 239 -9.72 -5.09 19.77
CA TYR A 239 -8.28 -5.11 19.51
C TYR A 239 -8.00 -5.12 17.99
N LEU A 240 -8.84 -5.79 17.20
CA LEU A 240 -8.65 -5.84 15.75
C LEU A 240 -8.91 -4.46 15.10
N THR A 241 -9.87 -3.69 15.64
CA THR A 241 -10.07 -2.28 15.23
C THR A 241 -8.79 -1.47 15.43
N ASN A 242 -8.14 -1.61 16.59
CA ASN A 242 -6.89 -0.89 16.88
C ASN A 242 -5.77 -1.30 15.92
N TRP A 243 -5.71 -2.57 15.53
CA TRP A 243 -4.76 -3.03 14.51
C TRP A 243 -4.98 -2.36 13.15
N PHE A 244 -6.21 -2.06 12.74
CA PHE A 244 -6.49 -1.33 11.50
C PHE A 244 -6.17 0.17 11.60
N ILE A 245 -6.27 0.78 12.78
CA ILE A 245 -5.90 2.19 12.98
C ILE A 245 -4.41 2.41 12.73
N LEU A 246 -3.56 1.47 13.11
CA LEU A 246 -2.10 1.64 12.99
C LEU A 246 -1.64 1.80 11.53
N PRO A 247 -1.96 0.90 10.57
CA PRO A 247 -1.59 1.11 9.17
C PRO A 247 -2.32 2.31 8.53
N ALA A 248 -3.51 2.69 9.01
CA ALA A 248 -4.17 3.91 8.56
C ALA A 248 -3.33 5.16 8.89
N LEU A 249 -2.85 5.27 10.12
CA LEU A 249 -2.02 6.39 10.56
C LEU A 249 -0.63 6.37 9.91
N THR A 250 0.06 5.24 9.99
CA THR A 250 1.43 5.13 9.48
C THR A 250 1.49 5.24 7.96
N GLY A 251 0.52 4.66 7.24
CA GLY A 251 0.42 4.80 5.78
C GLY A 251 0.11 6.23 5.35
N THR A 252 -0.76 6.95 6.10
CA THR A 252 -0.99 8.38 5.87
C THR A 252 0.29 9.19 6.09
N LEU A 253 1.02 8.93 7.17
CA LEU A 253 2.29 9.62 7.44
C LEU A 253 3.34 9.34 6.37
N LEU A 254 3.46 8.11 5.88
CA LEU A 254 4.35 7.76 4.77
C LEU A 254 3.95 8.49 3.48
N THR A 255 2.65 8.50 3.17
CA THR A 255 2.14 9.20 1.97
C THR A 255 2.42 10.70 2.04
N LEU A 256 2.06 11.35 3.14
CA LEU A 256 2.31 12.78 3.33
C LEU A 256 3.81 13.08 3.39
N GLY A 257 4.59 12.30 4.14
CA GLY A 257 6.03 12.47 4.24
C GLY A 257 6.71 12.40 2.86
N SER A 258 6.36 11.43 2.05
CA SER A 258 6.90 11.32 0.69
C SER A 258 6.39 12.43 -0.23
N ALA A 259 5.10 12.80 -0.16
CA ALA A 259 4.53 13.87 -0.98
C ALA A 259 5.13 15.26 -0.67
N PHE A 260 5.52 15.51 0.56
CA PHE A 260 6.14 16.77 1.01
C PHE A 260 7.66 16.69 1.19
N SER A 261 8.30 15.68 0.56
CA SER A 261 9.76 15.52 0.59
C SER A 261 10.34 15.52 2.01
N ALA A 262 9.66 14.83 2.94
CA ALA A 262 10.17 14.68 4.31
C ALA A 262 11.54 13.99 4.29
N PRO A 263 12.42 14.28 5.29
CA PRO A 263 13.71 13.63 5.36
C PRO A 263 13.59 12.10 5.31
N LEU A 264 14.39 11.44 4.47
CA LEU A 264 14.40 9.98 4.32
C LEU A 264 14.55 9.27 5.68
N THR A 265 15.35 9.84 6.59
CA THR A 265 15.50 9.32 7.95
C THR A 265 14.17 9.14 8.69
N LEU A 266 13.24 10.10 8.54
CA LEU A 266 11.92 10.00 9.16
C LEU A 266 11.09 8.90 8.51
N LEU A 267 11.15 8.78 7.18
CA LEU A 267 10.46 7.71 6.45
C LEU A 267 11.01 6.34 6.84
N PHE A 268 12.33 6.20 7.02
CA PHE A 268 12.96 4.96 7.49
C PHE A 268 12.59 4.57 8.92
N ILE A 269 12.14 5.49 9.78
CA ILE A 269 11.60 5.18 11.10
C ILE A 269 10.15 4.70 10.99
N ILE A 270 9.33 5.35 10.17
CA ILE A 270 7.91 5.03 10.04
C ILE A 270 7.69 3.75 9.25
N LEU A 271 8.49 3.49 8.22
CA LEU A 271 8.36 2.36 7.31
C LEU A 271 8.37 1.00 8.03
N PRO A 272 9.35 0.67 8.91
CA PRO A 272 9.32 -0.60 9.64
C PRO A 272 8.09 -0.73 10.55
N ILE A 273 7.66 0.35 11.19
CA ILE A 273 6.45 0.36 12.02
C ILE A 273 5.24 0.03 11.14
N HIS A 274 5.14 0.65 9.98
CA HIS A 274 4.05 0.40 9.03
C HIS A 274 4.06 -1.03 8.51
N ILE A 275 5.20 -1.52 8.00
CA ILE A 275 5.31 -2.84 7.37
C ILE A 275 5.20 -3.96 8.42
N ILE A 276 6.03 -3.93 9.47
CA ILE A 276 6.15 -5.02 10.42
C ILE A 276 4.94 -5.07 11.34
N ILE A 277 4.67 -3.96 12.04
CA ILE A 277 3.63 -3.91 13.04
C ILE A 277 2.28 -3.61 12.40
N GLY A 278 2.20 -2.54 11.58
CA GLY A 278 0.96 -2.08 10.97
C GLY A 278 0.33 -3.14 10.06
N VAL A 279 1.02 -3.53 9.01
CA VAL A 279 0.46 -4.44 8.00
C VAL A 279 0.67 -5.90 8.38
N GLY A 280 1.89 -6.29 8.73
CA GLY A 280 2.23 -7.67 9.06
C GLY A 280 1.48 -8.14 10.31
N GLY A 281 1.55 -7.39 11.41
CA GLY A 281 0.84 -7.71 12.66
C GLY A 281 -0.66 -7.72 12.49
N LEU A 282 -1.23 -6.78 11.72
CA LEU A 282 -2.65 -6.73 11.40
C LEU A 282 -3.17 -8.04 10.78
N TRP A 283 -2.50 -8.54 9.72
CA TRP A 283 -2.99 -9.72 9.01
C TRP A 283 -2.82 -11.00 9.83
N ILE A 284 -1.80 -11.10 10.68
CA ILE A 284 -1.68 -12.17 11.67
C ILE A 284 -2.85 -12.11 12.68
N ALA A 285 -3.16 -10.94 13.20
CA ALA A 285 -4.27 -10.75 14.13
C ALA A 285 -5.62 -11.06 13.47
N ALA A 286 -5.84 -10.61 12.24
CA ALA A 286 -7.06 -10.87 11.48
C ALA A 286 -7.23 -12.38 11.16
N SER A 287 -6.15 -13.07 10.81
CA SER A 287 -6.17 -14.52 10.58
C SER A 287 -6.57 -15.30 11.85
N ARG A 288 -5.98 -14.96 12.99
CA ARG A 288 -6.32 -15.60 14.29
C ARG A 288 -7.78 -15.36 14.67
N TRP A 289 -8.26 -14.14 14.50
CA TRP A 289 -9.66 -13.82 14.72
C TRP A 289 -10.57 -14.63 13.80
N ALA A 290 -10.33 -14.65 12.50
CA ALA A 290 -11.16 -15.36 11.54
C ALA A 290 -11.18 -16.87 11.80
N THR A 291 -10.04 -17.46 12.17
CA THR A 291 -9.95 -18.88 12.59
C THR A 291 -10.81 -19.15 13.82
N GLY A 292 -10.76 -18.26 14.83
CA GLY A 292 -11.61 -18.38 16.01
C GLY A 292 -13.10 -18.27 15.71
N GLN A 293 -13.51 -17.41 14.76
CA GLN A 293 -14.91 -17.32 14.34
C GLN A 293 -15.41 -18.60 13.65
N LEU A 294 -14.56 -19.23 12.83
CA LEU A 294 -14.89 -20.49 12.13
C LEU A 294 -15.01 -21.69 13.07
N GLN A 295 -14.32 -21.68 14.22
CA GLN A 295 -14.40 -22.74 15.24
C GLN A 295 -15.65 -22.60 16.12
N LEU A 296 -16.26 -21.43 16.16
CA LEU A 296 -17.42 -21.15 17.02
C LEU A 296 -18.76 -21.30 16.28
N GLY A 297 -18.77 -21.40 14.95
CA GLY A 297 -19.93 -21.60 14.09
C GLY A 297 -20.10 -23.02 13.69
#